data_e28767f125a03e948de55f8f3b1f8527
#
_entry.id   e28767f125a03e948de55f8f3b1f8527
#
_cell.length_a   1.000
_cell.length_b   1.000
_cell.length_c   1.000
_cell.angle_alpha   90.00
_cell.angle_beta   90.00
_cell.angle_gamma   90.00
#
_symmetry.space_group_name_H-M   'P 1'
#
loop_
_entity.id
_entity.type
_entity.pdbx_description
1 polymer ?
#
loop_
_entity_poly.entity_id
_entity_poly.type
_entity_poly.pdbx_seq_one_letter_code
_entity_poly.pdbx_strand_id
1 'polypeptide(L)'
;MAITLDHTIVPARDKVASAKFFAKIFGLIYDGPTGPFAPVQVNETLTFDFDDRRPGFEVHHYAFHVSEEEFDEIFQRVKDAGLTFGSQPWTPEDMQVRVVGNGRVIFFRDLDRHLLEVRTMTSRREAAAAQTAVS
;
A
#
# COMPACT_ATOMS: atom_id res chain seq x y z
N MET A 1 -5.76 -4.08 25.19
CA MET A 1 -6.32 -2.93 24.47
C MET A 1 -5.34 -2.46 23.39
N ALA A 2 -5.80 -2.19 22.21
CA ALA A 2 -4.94 -1.83 21.08
C ALA A 2 -5.22 -0.40 20.64
N ILE A 3 -4.14 0.33 20.31
CA ILE A 3 -4.24 1.60 19.62
C ILE A 3 -4.30 1.27 18.13
N THR A 4 -5.31 1.78 17.44
CA THR A 4 -5.44 1.57 15.99
C THR A 4 -5.24 2.88 15.26
N LEU A 5 -4.55 2.83 14.13
CA LEU A 5 -4.47 3.98 13.24
C LEU A 5 -5.80 4.08 12.50
N ASP A 6 -6.55 5.15 12.75
CA ASP A 6 -7.89 5.33 12.20
C ASP A 6 -7.87 5.81 10.77
N HIS A 7 -7.15 6.88 10.52
CA HIS A 7 -6.99 7.42 9.16
C HIS A 7 -5.66 8.15 9.05
N THR A 8 -5.23 8.33 7.83
CA THR A 8 -4.05 9.15 7.52
C THR A 8 -4.30 9.91 6.23
N ILE A 9 -3.72 11.11 6.16
CA ILE A 9 -3.79 11.94 4.96
C ILE A 9 -2.74 11.45 3.97
N VAL A 10 -3.17 11.17 2.75
CA VAL A 10 -2.27 10.80 1.66
C VAL A 10 -2.26 11.94 0.66
N PRO A 11 -1.15 12.68 0.56
CA PRO A 11 -1.10 13.81 -0.37
C PRO A 11 -1.11 13.33 -1.82
N ALA A 12 -1.80 14.07 -2.66
CA ALA A 12 -2.00 13.73 -4.07
C ALA A 12 -2.08 14.99 -4.91
N ARG A 13 -1.80 14.86 -6.20
CA ARG A 13 -1.99 15.95 -7.15
C ARG A 13 -3.44 16.02 -7.62
N ASP A 14 -4.09 14.87 -7.71
CA ASP A 14 -5.52 14.74 -8.04
C ASP A 14 -6.06 13.64 -7.13
N LYS A 15 -6.76 14.04 -6.07
CA LYS A 15 -7.20 13.11 -5.04
C LYS A 15 -8.12 12.00 -5.57
N VAL A 16 -9.00 12.35 -6.51
CA VAL A 16 -9.94 11.37 -7.06
C VAL A 16 -9.22 10.35 -7.91
N ALA A 17 -8.32 10.80 -8.79
CA ALA A 17 -7.52 9.90 -9.62
C ALA A 17 -6.66 8.98 -8.77
N SER A 18 -6.02 9.53 -7.74
CA SER A 18 -5.16 8.75 -6.84
C SER A 18 -5.95 7.73 -6.01
N ALA A 19 -7.11 8.13 -5.51
CA ALA A 19 -7.98 7.22 -4.76
C ALA A 19 -8.47 6.07 -5.65
N LYS A 20 -8.89 6.37 -6.87
CA LYS A 20 -9.32 5.35 -7.84
C LYS A 20 -8.20 4.39 -8.19
N PHE A 21 -7.00 4.91 -8.41
CA PHE A 21 -5.83 4.08 -8.69
C PHE A 21 -5.55 3.12 -7.53
N PHE A 22 -5.50 3.66 -6.33
CA PHE A 22 -5.22 2.86 -5.13
C PHE A 22 -6.27 1.76 -4.95
N ALA A 23 -7.55 2.13 -5.03
CA ALA A 23 -8.63 1.16 -4.89
C ALA A 23 -8.58 0.08 -5.96
N LYS A 24 -8.30 0.46 -7.21
CA LYS A 24 -8.20 -0.50 -8.32
C LYS A 24 -7.08 -1.52 -8.11
N ILE A 25 -5.89 -1.06 -7.73
CA ILE A 25 -4.74 -1.94 -7.56
C ILE A 25 -4.92 -2.86 -6.36
N PHE A 26 -5.44 -2.35 -5.26
CA PHE A 26 -5.58 -3.14 -4.02
C PHE A 26 -6.92 -3.90 -3.92
N GLY A 27 -7.79 -3.76 -4.92
CA GLY A 27 -9.08 -4.46 -4.91
C GLY A 27 -10.04 -3.90 -3.88
N LEU A 28 -9.98 -2.59 -3.63
CA LEU A 28 -10.82 -1.89 -2.67
C LEU A 28 -11.90 -1.09 -3.39
N ILE A 29 -12.84 -0.53 -2.62
CA ILE A 29 -13.95 0.24 -3.16
C ILE A 29 -13.70 1.72 -2.93
N TYR A 30 -13.90 2.53 -3.98
CA TYR A 30 -13.91 3.98 -3.87
C TYR A 30 -15.33 4.48 -4.14
N ASP A 31 -15.93 5.14 -3.15
CA ASP A 31 -17.33 5.58 -3.19
C ASP A 31 -17.51 7.07 -3.48
N GLY A 32 -16.45 7.77 -3.83
CA GLY A 32 -16.53 9.20 -4.11
C GLY A 32 -15.96 10.06 -3.00
N PRO A 33 -15.85 11.38 -3.25
CA PRO A 33 -15.25 12.31 -2.29
C PRO A 33 -16.15 12.58 -1.09
N THR A 34 -15.51 12.91 0.03
CA THR A 34 -16.19 13.30 1.26
C THR A 34 -15.48 14.55 1.81
N GLY A 35 -16.15 15.70 1.80
CA GLY A 35 -15.52 16.96 2.18
C GLY A 35 -14.30 17.23 1.31
N PRO A 36 -13.15 17.58 1.92
CA PRO A 36 -11.94 17.87 1.15
C PRO A 36 -11.20 16.61 0.69
N PHE A 37 -11.64 15.41 1.08
CA PHE A 37 -10.92 14.16 0.88
C PHE A 37 -11.55 13.27 -0.18
N ALA A 38 -10.72 12.39 -0.74
CA ALA A 38 -11.18 11.22 -1.49
C ALA A 38 -10.79 9.98 -0.67
N PRO A 39 -11.69 9.49 0.20
CA PRO A 39 -11.34 8.42 1.12
C PRO A 39 -11.39 7.05 0.47
N VAL A 40 -10.46 6.19 0.86
CA VAL A 40 -10.50 4.74 0.54
C VAL A 40 -10.31 3.98 1.83
N GLN A 41 -11.28 3.17 2.19
CA GLN A 41 -11.15 2.32 3.36
C GLN A 41 -10.24 1.14 3.04
N VAL A 42 -9.10 1.07 3.75
CA VAL A 42 -8.09 0.06 3.51
C VAL A 42 -8.48 -1.26 4.17
N ASN A 43 -8.97 -1.18 5.39
CA ASN A 43 -9.46 -2.32 6.15
C ASN A 43 -10.49 -1.84 7.19
N GLU A 44 -10.84 -2.68 8.15
CA GLU A 44 -11.86 -2.35 9.15
C GLU A 44 -11.53 -1.13 10.01
N THR A 45 -10.25 -0.79 10.16
CA THR A 45 -9.82 0.25 11.08
C THR A 45 -9.08 1.42 10.44
N LEU A 46 -8.68 1.31 9.17
CA LEU A 46 -7.84 2.32 8.52
C LEU A 46 -8.47 2.86 7.25
N THR A 47 -8.54 4.18 7.16
CA THR A 47 -8.93 4.89 5.94
C THR A 47 -7.76 5.73 5.45
N PHE A 48 -7.49 5.67 4.14
CA PHE A 48 -6.60 6.62 3.46
C PHE A 48 -7.44 7.77 2.93
N ASP A 49 -7.15 8.97 3.43
CA ASP A 49 -7.82 10.20 2.97
C ASP A 49 -6.92 10.91 1.98
N PHE A 50 -7.15 10.69 0.69
CA PHE A 50 -6.39 11.38 -0.35
C PHE A 50 -6.78 12.85 -0.38
N ASP A 51 -5.77 13.73 -0.40
CA ASP A 51 -5.96 15.17 -0.25
C ASP A 51 -5.05 15.91 -1.24
N ASP A 52 -5.65 16.73 -2.10
CA ASP A 52 -4.90 17.47 -3.14
C ASP A 52 -4.82 18.96 -2.89
N ARG A 53 -5.13 19.41 -1.67
CA ARG A 53 -5.11 20.83 -1.34
C ARG A 53 -3.72 21.44 -1.22
N ARG A 54 -2.67 20.60 -1.11
CA ARG A 54 -1.29 21.06 -0.94
C ARG A 54 -0.45 20.60 -2.12
N PRO A 55 -0.06 21.52 -3.03
CA PRO A 55 0.64 21.15 -4.25
C PRO A 55 2.09 20.68 -4.02
N GLY A 56 2.75 21.15 -2.96
CA GLY A 56 4.11 20.70 -2.66
C GLY A 56 4.10 19.72 -1.49
N PHE A 57 4.42 18.47 -1.75
CA PHE A 57 4.45 17.44 -0.71
C PHE A 57 5.60 16.48 -0.93
N GLU A 58 6.01 15.82 0.13
CA GLU A 58 7.01 14.76 0.08
C GLU A 58 6.36 13.44 -0.33
N VAL A 59 7.12 12.60 -1.03
CA VAL A 59 6.67 11.23 -1.31
C VAL A 59 6.76 10.41 -0.05
N HIS A 60 5.76 9.58 0.17
CA HIS A 60 5.69 8.70 1.32
C HIS A 60 6.00 7.26 0.93
N HIS A 61 6.21 6.43 1.94
CA HIS A 61 6.39 4.98 1.78
C HIS A 61 5.34 4.28 2.63
N TYR A 62 4.48 3.51 2.00
CA TYR A 62 3.45 2.72 2.67
C TYR A 62 3.69 1.24 2.40
N ALA A 63 3.75 0.44 3.44
CA ALA A 63 3.97 -1.00 3.35
C ALA A 63 2.73 -1.74 3.84
N PHE A 64 2.28 -2.70 3.06
CA PHE A 64 1.07 -3.47 3.33
C PHE A 64 1.43 -4.95 3.47
N HIS A 65 1.01 -5.55 4.58
CA HIS A 65 1.12 -6.98 4.78
C HIS A 65 -0.15 -7.64 4.27
N VAL A 66 -0.01 -8.60 3.38
CA VAL A 66 -1.12 -9.29 2.74
C VAL A 66 -0.90 -10.80 2.78
N SER A 67 -1.95 -11.57 2.52
CA SER A 67 -1.83 -13.00 2.32
C SER A 67 -1.16 -13.30 0.98
N GLU A 68 -0.70 -14.55 0.78
CA GLU A 68 -0.15 -14.97 -0.50
C GLU A 68 -1.18 -14.83 -1.63
N GLU A 69 -2.43 -15.15 -1.34
CA GLU A 69 -3.52 -15.04 -2.31
C GLU A 69 -3.78 -13.57 -2.69
N GLU A 70 -3.85 -12.69 -1.70
CA GLU A 70 -3.99 -11.25 -1.94
C GLU A 70 -2.81 -10.70 -2.73
N PHE A 71 -1.60 -11.16 -2.41
CA PHE A 71 -0.41 -10.76 -3.15
C PHE A 71 -0.54 -11.10 -4.64
N ASP A 72 -0.96 -12.32 -4.94
CA ASP A 72 -1.13 -12.75 -6.34
C ASP A 72 -2.15 -11.86 -7.08
N GLU A 73 -3.24 -11.53 -6.43
CA GLU A 73 -4.28 -10.67 -7.02
C GLU A 73 -3.77 -9.25 -7.25
N ILE A 74 -3.10 -8.67 -6.26
CA ILE A 74 -2.54 -7.31 -6.37
C ILE A 74 -1.45 -7.29 -7.44
N PHE A 75 -0.55 -8.25 -7.43
CA PHE A 75 0.53 -8.32 -8.41
C PHE A 75 -0.01 -8.45 -9.84
N GLN A 76 -1.06 -9.23 -10.02
CA GLN A 76 -1.70 -9.35 -11.34
C GLN A 76 -2.26 -8.00 -11.80
N ARG A 77 -2.88 -7.24 -10.90
CA ARG A 77 -3.39 -5.91 -11.23
C ARG A 77 -2.28 -4.92 -11.56
N VAL A 78 -1.15 -5.00 -10.85
CA VAL A 78 0.03 -4.19 -11.15
C VAL A 78 0.51 -4.47 -12.57
N LYS A 79 0.61 -5.75 -12.94
CA LYS A 79 1.04 -6.14 -14.29
C LYS A 79 0.03 -5.73 -15.35
N ASP A 80 -1.25 -5.94 -15.09
CA ASP A 80 -2.33 -5.60 -16.03
C ASP A 80 -2.40 -4.09 -16.27
N ALA A 81 -2.06 -3.29 -15.28
CA ALA A 81 -2.01 -1.84 -15.39
C ALA A 81 -0.74 -1.33 -16.09
N GLY A 82 0.17 -2.23 -16.45
CA GLY A 82 1.42 -1.86 -17.11
C GLY A 82 2.40 -1.10 -16.22
N LEU A 83 2.30 -1.27 -14.92
CA LEU A 83 3.17 -0.56 -13.98
C LEU A 83 4.54 -1.23 -13.91
N THR A 84 5.58 -0.43 -13.69
CA THR A 84 6.87 -0.95 -13.30
C THR A 84 6.82 -1.33 -11.82
N PHE A 85 7.56 -2.37 -11.46
CA PHE A 85 7.69 -2.81 -10.08
C PHE A 85 9.11 -3.29 -9.83
N GLY A 86 9.47 -3.50 -8.59
CA GLY A 86 10.82 -3.91 -8.28
C GLY A 86 10.95 -4.67 -6.96
N SER A 87 12.18 -5.12 -6.72
CA SER A 87 12.50 -6.01 -5.61
C SER A 87 12.99 -5.30 -4.36
N GLN A 88 13.36 -4.03 -4.47
CA GLN A 88 13.92 -3.24 -3.36
C GLN A 88 13.37 -1.82 -3.42
N PRO A 89 13.32 -1.11 -2.28
CA PRO A 89 12.86 0.28 -2.29
C PRO A 89 13.74 1.22 -3.12
N TRP A 90 15.02 0.90 -3.26
CA TRP A 90 15.95 1.68 -4.09
C TRP A 90 16.05 1.17 -5.52
N THR A 91 15.40 0.05 -5.84
CA THR A 91 15.30 -0.49 -7.21
C THR A 91 13.84 -0.87 -7.50
N PRO A 92 12.90 0.10 -7.44
CA PRO A 92 11.48 -0.22 -7.60
C PRO A 92 11.08 -0.47 -9.06
N GLU A 93 12.03 -0.53 -9.98
CA GLU A 93 11.77 -0.65 -11.41
C GLU A 93 12.51 -1.82 -12.05
N ASP A 94 13.15 -2.71 -11.26
CA ASP A 94 13.93 -3.82 -11.80
C ASP A 94 13.07 -4.98 -12.31
N MET A 95 11.76 -4.90 -12.17
CA MET A 95 10.80 -5.91 -12.64
C MET A 95 11.03 -7.29 -12.03
N GLN A 96 11.54 -7.31 -10.80
CA GLN A 96 11.80 -8.54 -10.06
C GLN A 96 10.94 -8.61 -8.81
N VAL A 97 10.52 -9.81 -8.46
CA VAL A 97 9.87 -10.11 -7.18
C VAL A 97 10.98 -10.57 -6.22
N ARG A 98 11.00 -9.98 -5.04
CA ARG A 98 11.93 -10.43 -4.00
C ARG A 98 11.32 -11.57 -3.22
N VAL A 99 12.07 -12.65 -3.06
CA VAL A 99 11.66 -13.82 -2.26
C VAL A 99 12.56 -13.87 -1.03
N VAL A 100 11.95 -13.93 0.15
CA VAL A 100 12.67 -14.03 1.42
C VAL A 100 11.99 -15.14 2.23
N GLY A 101 12.71 -16.25 2.44
CA GLY A 101 12.12 -17.42 3.07
C GLY A 101 10.92 -17.90 2.26
N ASN A 102 9.75 -17.98 2.89
CA ASN A 102 8.51 -18.37 2.24
C ASN A 102 7.68 -17.17 1.78
N GLY A 103 8.20 -15.96 1.96
CA GLY A 103 7.46 -14.75 1.64
C GLY A 103 7.96 -14.05 0.40
N ARG A 104 7.16 -13.10 -0.06
CA ARG A 104 7.45 -12.29 -1.26
C ARG A 104 7.22 -10.82 -0.96
N VAL A 105 7.90 -9.96 -1.69
CA VAL A 105 7.65 -8.52 -1.63
C VAL A 105 7.88 -7.91 -3.01
N ILE A 106 7.05 -6.93 -3.34
CA ILE A 106 7.25 -6.04 -4.49
C ILE A 106 7.09 -4.59 -4.02
N PHE A 107 7.74 -3.71 -4.77
CA PHE A 107 7.66 -2.26 -4.60
C PHE A 107 7.21 -1.65 -5.92
N PHE A 108 6.32 -0.67 -5.85
CA PHE A 108 5.90 0.09 -7.04
C PHE A 108 5.45 1.47 -6.60
N ARG A 109 5.33 2.39 -7.57
CA ARG A 109 4.93 3.77 -7.28
C ARG A 109 3.50 4.03 -7.72
N ASP A 110 2.79 4.85 -6.94
CA ASP A 110 1.47 5.31 -7.33
C ASP A 110 1.58 6.53 -8.25
N LEU A 111 0.44 7.16 -8.57
CA LEU A 111 0.39 8.31 -9.48
C LEU A 111 1.14 9.52 -8.92
N ASP A 112 1.30 9.61 -7.62
CA ASP A 112 1.96 10.71 -6.93
C ASP A 112 3.40 10.37 -6.54
N ARG A 113 3.88 9.23 -7.02
CA ARG A 113 5.21 8.70 -6.78
C ARG A 113 5.44 8.23 -5.34
N HIS A 114 4.40 8.07 -4.55
CA HIS A 114 4.54 7.38 -3.28
C HIS A 114 5.00 5.96 -3.54
N LEU A 115 5.91 5.47 -2.69
CA LEU A 115 6.42 4.12 -2.81
C LEU A 115 5.50 3.18 -2.04
N LEU A 116 4.93 2.23 -2.75
CA LEU A 116 4.05 1.22 -2.17
C LEU A 116 4.77 -0.11 -2.11
N GLU A 117 4.69 -0.75 -0.95
CA GLU A 117 5.30 -2.05 -0.71
C GLU A 117 4.20 -3.04 -0.36
N VAL A 118 4.18 -4.18 -1.04
CA VAL A 118 3.23 -5.25 -0.76
C VAL A 118 4.03 -6.50 -0.41
N ARG A 119 3.79 -7.06 0.78
CA ARG A 119 4.62 -8.13 1.32
C ARG A 119 3.79 -9.21 2.01
N THR A 120 4.24 -10.44 1.85
CA THR A 120 3.60 -11.60 2.51
C THR A 120 4.42 -12.17 3.65
N MET A 121 5.68 -11.73 3.80
CA MET A 121 6.51 -12.17 4.92
C MET A 121 5.83 -11.80 6.23
N THR A 122 6.04 -12.59 7.27
CA THR A 122 5.51 -12.31 8.60
C THR A 122 5.72 -10.85 8.97
N SER A 123 4.67 -10.18 9.38
CA SER A 123 4.76 -8.76 9.78
C SER A 123 5.70 -8.60 10.96
N ARG A 124 6.26 -7.39 11.09
CA ARG A 124 7.12 -7.08 12.25
C ARG A 124 6.39 -7.31 13.56
N ARG A 125 5.09 -7.00 13.60
CA ARG A 125 4.25 -7.21 14.78
C ARG A 125 4.12 -8.70 15.12
N GLU A 126 3.87 -9.54 14.13
CA GLU A 126 3.74 -10.99 14.32
C GLU A 126 5.06 -11.61 14.72
N ALA A 127 6.16 -11.17 14.11
CA ALA A 127 7.50 -11.64 14.47
C ALA A 127 7.85 -11.30 15.92
N ALA A 128 7.53 -10.09 16.36
CA ALA A 128 7.77 -9.67 17.75
C ALA A 128 6.93 -10.50 18.73
N ALA A 129 5.65 -10.74 18.41
CA ALA A 129 4.78 -11.55 19.26
C ALA A 129 5.26 -12.99 19.38
N ALA A 130 5.69 -13.59 18.25
CA ALA A 130 6.22 -14.96 18.24
C ALA A 130 7.51 -15.07 19.07
N GLN A 131 8.40 -14.08 18.96
CA GLN A 131 9.62 -14.04 19.74
C GLN A 131 9.37 -13.92 21.24
N THR A 132 8.41 -13.11 21.61
CA THR A 132 8.00 -12.98 23.02
C THR A 132 7.42 -14.27 23.56
N ALA A 133 6.62 -14.98 22.76
CA ALA A 133 6.00 -16.24 23.17
C ALA A 133 7.02 -17.36 23.37
N VAL A 134 8.15 -17.32 22.66
CA VAL A 134 9.23 -18.32 22.79
C VAL A 134 10.12 -18.06 23.99
N SER A 135 10.30 -16.81 24.34
CA SER A 135 11.14 -16.43 25.48
C SER A 135 10.39 -16.57 26.81
#